data_24d8953922b9a0937a25930fe3216db5
#
_entry.id   24d8953922b9a0937a25930fe3216db5
#
_cell.length_a   1.000
_cell.length_b   1.000
_cell.length_c   1.000
_cell.angle_alpha   90.00
_cell.angle_beta   90.00
_cell.angle_gamma   90.00
#
_symmetry.space_group_name_H-M   'P 1'
#
loop_
_entity.id
_entity.type
_entity.pdbx_description
1 polymer ?
#
loop_
_entity_poly.entity_id
_entity_poly.type
_entity_poly.pdbx_seq_one_letter_code
_entity_poly.pdbx_strand_id
1 'polypeptide(L)' 'MKLREILKGKNNVRVKEYERYGDDLIFVGGCYYADKRLIPLDGNFYPLDLEVSVYDWKNNNTLTIVR' A
#
# COMPACT_ATOMS: atom_id res chain seq x y z
N MET A 1 -0.06 -10.24 -6.29
CA MET A 1 -1.45 -9.82 -6.03
C MET A 1 -1.55 -8.32 -6.23
N LYS A 2 -2.57 -7.87 -6.91
CA LYS A 2 -2.72 -6.43 -7.16
C LYS A 2 -3.25 -5.70 -5.95
N LEU A 3 -2.83 -4.46 -5.78
CA LEU A 3 -3.24 -3.64 -4.64
C LEU A 3 -4.77 -3.54 -4.54
N ARG A 4 -5.47 -3.42 -5.67
CA ARG A 4 -6.94 -3.36 -5.65
C ARG A 4 -7.57 -4.60 -5.04
N GLU A 5 -6.95 -5.77 -5.21
CA GLU A 5 -7.46 -7.02 -4.65
C GLU A 5 -7.30 -7.04 -3.13
N ILE A 6 -6.19 -6.51 -2.64
CA ILE A 6 -5.90 -6.45 -1.21
C ILE A 6 -6.87 -5.48 -0.52
N LEU A 7 -7.23 -4.39 -1.20
CA LEU A 7 -8.10 -3.36 -0.67
C LEU A 7 -9.59 -3.63 -0.88
N LYS A 8 -9.93 -4.73 -1.55
CA LYS A 8 -11.33 -5.04 -1.86
C LYS A 8 -12.16 -5.14 -0.57
N GLY A 9 -13.28 -4.44 -0.53
CA GLY A 9 -14.15 -4.41 0.63
C GLY A 9 -13.66 -3.54 1.78
N LYS A 10 -12.56 -2.81 1.58
CA LYS A 10 -11.98 -1.92 2.58
C LYS A 10 -12.22 -0.47 2.22
N ASN A 11 -12.13 0.40 3.22
CA ASN A 11 -12.23 1.84 3.03
C ASN A 11 -11.47 2.54 4.17
N ASN A 12 -11.02 3.76 3.94
CA ASN A 12 -10.29 4.55 4.92
C ASN A 12 -9.03 3.83 5.40
N VAL A 13 -8.21 3.39 4.44
CA VAL A 13 -6.99 2.64 4.73
C VAL A 13 -5.76 3.50 4.40
N ARG A 14 -4.83 3.58 5.35
CA ARG A 14 -3.51 4.15 5.10
C ARG A 14 -2.62 3.04 4.55
N VAL A 15 -2.04 3.27 3.38
CA VAL A 15 -1.14 2.31 2.74
C VAL A 15 0.28 2.84 2.82
N LYS A 16 1.19 2.03 3.37
CA LYS A 16 2.62 2.35 3.44
C LYS A 16 3.38 1.39 2.55
N GLU A 17 4.18 1.93 1.66
CA GLU A 17 4.93 1.12 0.70
C GLU A 17 6.41 1.07 1.05
N TYR A 18 6.97 -0.12 0.92
CA TYR A 18 8.39 -0.38 1.14
C TYR A 18 8.97 -1.08 -0.08
N GLU A 19 10.26 -0.86 -0.32
CA GLU A 19 11.05 -1.60 -1.28
C GLU A 19 12.08 -2.44 -0.54
N ARG A 20 12.34 -3.65 -1.07
CA ARG A 20 13.35 -4.53 -0.49
C ARG A 20 14.70 -4.31 -1.14
N TYR A 21 15.71 -4.05 -0.31
CA TYR A 21 17.10 -3.94 -0.74
C TYR A 21 17.92 -4.91 0.13
N GLY A 22 18.23 -6.08 -0.45
CA GLY A 22 18.87 -7.13 0.33
C GLY A 22 17.95 -7.58 1.46
N ASP A 23 18.43 -7.47 2.70
CA ASP A 23 17.65 -7.84 3.88
C ASP A 23 16.90 -6.64 4.50
N ASP A 24 17.06 -5.46 3.91
CA ASP A 24 16.46 -4.25 4.44
C ASP A 24 15.19 -3.86 3.70
N LEU A 25 14.26 -3.25 4.41
CA LEU A 25 13.08 -2.63 3.84
C LEU A 25 13.21 -1.12 3.96
N ILE A 26 13.06 -0.41 2.84
CA ILE A 26 13.18 1.04 2.80
C ILE A 26 11.82 1.63 2.46
N PHE A 27 11.35 2.56 3.30
CA PHE A 27 10.09 3.25 3.08
C PHE A 27 10.21 4.13 1.82
N VAL A 28 9.29 3.96 0.88
CA VAL A 28 9.30 4.72 -0.38
C VAL A 28 8.11 5.65 -0.53
N GLY A 29 7.06 5.47 0.24
CA GLY A 29 5.94 6.40 0.20
C GLY A 29 4.70 5.84 0.83
N GLY A 30 3.67 6.68 0.87
CA GLY A 30 2.39 6.31 1.42
C GLY A 30 1.23 6.94 0.68
N CYS A 31 0.07 6.33 0.79
CA CYS A 31 -1.16 6.88 0.26
C CYS A 31 -2.33 6.51 1.17
N TYR A 32 -3.45 7.16 0.91
CA TYR A 32 -4.68 6.92 1.66
C TYR A 32 -5.74 6.41 0.70
N TYR A 33 -6.37 5.30 1.04
CA TYR A 33 -7.43 4.72 0.22
C TYR A 33 -8.79 5.06 0.80
N ALA A 34 -9.56 5.83 0.06
CA ALA A 34 -10.91 6.21 0.45
C ALA A 34 -11.75 6.41 -0.81
N ASP A 35 -13.01 6.03 -0.74
CA ASP A 35 -13.97 6.20 -1.84
C ASP A 35 -13.45 5.59 -3.15
N LYS A 36 -12.85 4.41 -3.04
CA LYS A 36 -12.30 3.64 -4.18
C LYS A 36 -11.18 4.37 -4.92
N ARG A 37 -10.51 5.32 -4.26
CA ARG A 37 -9.40 6.07 -4.85
C ARG A 37 -8.20 6.08 -3.92
N LEU A 38 -7.00 6.10 -4.52
CA LEU A 38 -5.76 6.30 -3.78
C LEU A 38 -5.38 7.77 -3.84
N ILE A 39 -5.18 8.34 -2.66
CA ILE A 39 -4.79 9.74 -2.50
C ILE A 39 -3.34 9.74 -2.03
N PRO A 40 -2.38 10.26 -2.83
CA PRO A 40 -1.00 10.30 -2.42
C PRO A 40 -0.82 11.14 -1.16
N LEU A 41 -0.10 10.61 -0.18
CA LEU A 41 0.22 11.33 1.06
C LEU A 41 1.68 11.72 1.08
N ASP A 42 2.54 10.84 0.60
CA ASP A 42 3.97 11.00 0.74
C ASP A 42 4.66 10.12 -0.30
N GLY A 43 5.68 10.66 -0.97
CA GLY A 43 6.45 9.91 -1.95
C GLY A 43 5.73 9.70 -3.26
N ASN A 44 5.85 8.51 -3.81
CA ASN A 44 5.36 8.18 -5.14
C ASN A 44 3.87 7.85 -5.14
N PHE A 45 3.26 8.12 -6.29
CA PHE A 45 1.87 7.71 -6.54
C PHE A 45 1.85 6.24 -6.96
N TYR A 46 0.86 5.48 -6.46
CA TYR A 46 0.69 4.08 -6.83
C TYR A 46 -0.65 3.85 -7.51
N PRO A 47 -0.69 3.14 -8.62
CA PRO A 47 -1.95 2.73 -9.20
C PRO A 47 -2.56 1.58 -8.41
N LEU A 48 -3.88 1.43 -8.49
CA LEU A 48 -4.56 0.30 -7.88
C LEU A 48 -4.15 -1.04 -8.50
N ASP A 49 -3.59 -0.99 -9.70
CA ASP A 49 -3.08 -2.19 -10.38
C ASP A 49 -1.64 -2.54 -10.01
N LEU A 50 -1.06 -1.84 -9.04
CA LEU A 50 0.29 -2.13 -8.57
C LEU A 50 0.41 -3.58 -8.12
N GLU A 51 1.42 -4.27 -8.62
CA GLU A 51 1.71 -5.64 -8.20
C GLU A 51 2.43 -5.60 -6.85
N VAL A 52 1.90 -6.35 -5.87
CA VAL A 52 2.43 -6.38 -4.50
C VAL A 52 2.94 -7.78 -4.22
N SER A 53 4.20 -7.90 -3.79
CA SER A 53 4.79 -9.20 -3.48
C SER A 53 4.41 -9.68 -2.08
N VAL A 54 4.42 -8.77 -1.11
CA VAL A 54 4.11 -9.08 0.28
C VAL A 54 3.27 -7.96 0.87
N TYR A 55 2.31 -8.30 1.69
CA TYR A 55 1.54 -7.30 2.41
C TYR A 55 1.21 -7.77 3.81
N ASP A 56 0.94 -6.81 4.69
CA ASP A 56 0.61 -7.08 6.08
C ASP A 56 -0.36 -6.02 6.61
N TRP A 57 -1.45 -6.47 7.20
CA TRP A 57 -2.40 -5.59 7.86
C TRP A 57 -1.94 -5.37 9.30
N LYS A 58 -1.52 -4.14 9.64
CA LYS A 58 -1.14 -3.80 11.01
C LYS A 58 -2.36 -3.66 11.91
N ASN A 59 -3.44 -3.17 11.32
CA ASN A 59 -4.75 -3.09 11.96
C ASN A 59 -5.78 -2.96 10.84
N ASN A 60 -7.03 -2.68 11.17
CA ASN A 60 -8.08 -2.60 10.16
C ASN A 60 -7.91 -1.42 9.18
N ASN A 61 -7.08 -0.44 9.54
CA ASN A 61 -6.94 0.79 8.78
C ASN A 61 -5.54 1.05 8.26
N THR A 62 -4.58 0.18 8.53
CA THR A 62 -3.19 0.38 8.11
C THR A 62 -2.67 -0.86 7.42
N LEU A 63 -2.28 -0.68 6.16
CA LEU A 63 -1.72 -1.73 5.31
C LEU A 63 -0.27 -1.39 4.99
N THR A 64 0.61 -2.35 5.16
CA THR A 64 2.01 -2.26 4.72
C THR A 64 2.18 -3.16 3.52
N ILE A 65 2.74 -2.63 2.44
CA ILE A 65 3.00 -3.42 1.24
C ILE A 65 4.48 -3.36 0.88
N VAL A 66 4.95 -4.42 0.25
CA VAL A 66 6.31 -4.50 -0.29
C VAL A 66 6.19 -4.83 -1.78
N ARG A 67 6.86 -4.07 -2.58
CA ARG A 67 6.90 -4.31 -4.03
C ARG A 67 7.63 -5.58 -4.37
#